data_c483183316c153dba6ccd9724a20b09b
#
_entry.id   c483183316c153dba6ccd9724a20b09b
#
_cell.length_a   1.000
_cell.length_b   1.000
_cell.length_c   1.000
_cell.angle_alpha   90.00
_cell.angle_beta   90.00
_cell.angle_gamma   90.00
#
_symmetry.space_group_name_H-M   'P 1'
#
loop_
_entity.id
_entity.type
_entity.pdbx_description
1 polymer ?
#
loop_
_entity_poly.entity_id
_entity_poly.type
_entity_poly.pdbx_seq_one_letter_code
_entity_poly.pdbx_strand_id
1 'polypeptide(L)'
;MRICSDQPCIVLLTEKDVWIRVNGKEPISLKANHMALLNCENNIIDVSSLNNTLVAHISHDIIKDYLRFLNKDLSQIPVWQRSATPILTLPCLTPDVFRVAAQHSMMPAETESEKERTRALLFTVLSRFLDSKKFVSLMMYMLRNCVSDSVYQIIENDIHKDWNLSMVASCLCLSPSLLKKKLKSENTSYSQIITTCRMRYAVNELMMDGKNISQVSQSCGYNSTSYFISVFKDFYGMTPLHYVSQHRERTVA
;
A
#
# COMPACT_ATOMS: atom_id res chain seq x y z
N MET A 1 -0.40 -6.04 -13.52
CA MET A 1 0.86 -6.36 -12.85
C MET A 1 0.86 -5.68 -11.49
N ARG A 2 1.25 -6.41 -10.42
CA ARG A 2 1.21 -5.87 -9.04
C ARG A 2 2.54 -5.23 -8.68
N ILE A 3 2.49 -4.04 -8.09
CA ILE A 3 3.67 -3.42 -7.50
C ILE A 3 3.79 -3.92 -6.06
N CYS A 4 4.89 -4.61 -5.76
CA CYS A 4 5.30 -4.93 -4.40
C CYS A 4 6.42 -3.95 -4.03
N SER A 5 6.22 -3.14 -3.01
CA SER A 5 7.24 -2.22 -2.51
C SER A 5 7.32 -2.34 -1.00
N ASP A 6 8.55 -2.51 -0.50
CA ASP A 6 8.85 -2.47 0.94
C ASP A 6 8.88 -1.02 1.46
N GLN A 7 8.77 -0.05 0.57
CA GLN A 7 8.75 1.36 0.93
C GLN A 7 7.32 1.88 1.07
N PRO A 8 7.07 2.80 1.99
CA PRO A 8 5.74 3.34 2.27
C PRO A 8 5.14 4.10 1.10
N CYS A 9 5.99 4.64 0.26
CA CYS A 9 5.59 5.51 -0.84
C CYS A 9 6.43 5.24 -2.08
N ILE A 10 5.80 5.30 -3.23
CA ILE A 10 6.47 5.35 -4.52
C ILE A 10 5.96 6.50 -5.37
N VAL A 11 6.80 6.99 -6.26
CA VAL A 11 6.38 7.86 -7.36
C VAL A 11 6.63 7.12 -8.66
N LEU A 12 5.60 7.01 -9.48
CA LEU A 12 5.68 6.45 -10.83
C LEU A 12 5.78 7.57 -11.85
N LEU A 13 6.57 7.37 -12.90
CA LEU A 13 6.50 8.14 -14.15
C LEU A 13 6.25 7.17 -15.30
N THR A 14 5.23 7.44 -16.11
CA THR A 14 4.86 6.59 -17.23
C THR A 14 5.24 7.24 -18.57
N GLU A 15 5.83 6.46 -19.47
CA GLU A 15 6.15 6.89 -20.83
C GLU A 15 4.98 6.68 -21.80
N LYS A 16 4.02 5.83 -21.44
CA LYS A 16 2.80 5.53 -22.19
C LYS A 16 1.59 5.57 -21.26
N ASP A 17 0.41 5.65 -21.83
CA ASP A 17 -0.82 5.57 -21.07
C ASP A 17 -0.91 4.21 -20.36
N VAL A 18 -1.13 4.28 -19.05
CA VAL A 18 -1.34 3.11 -18.19
C VAL A 18 -2.56 3.35 -17.31
N TRP A 19 -3.15 2.29 -16.80
CA TRP A 19 -4.11 2.40 -15.72
C TRP A 19 -3.52 1.86 -14.42
N ILE A 20 -3.93 2.47 -13.31
CA ILE A 20 -3.54 2.10 -11.95
C ILE A 20 -4.81 1.74 -11.18
N ARG A 21 -4.83 0.59 -10.54
CA ARG A 21 -5.91 0.16 -9.65
C ARG A 21 -5.38 0.01 -8.24
N VAL A 22 -6.06 0.62 -7.28
CA VAL A 22 -5.72 0.55 -5.86
C VAL A 22 -6.80 -0.21 -5.12
N ASN A 23 -6.43 -1.28 -4.43
CA ASN A 23 -7.32 -2.14 -3.62
C ASN A 23 -8.53 -2.68 -4.40
N GLY A 24 -8.36 -3.02 -5.68
CA GLY A 24 -9.44 -3.54 -6.52
C GLY A 24 -10.51 -2.51 -6.92
N LYS A 25 -10.38 -1.23 -6.53
CA LYS A 25 -11.31 -0.15 -6.93
C LYS A 25 -11.22 0.12 -8.43
N GLU A 26 -12.06 1.03 -8.92
CA GLU A 26 -12.03 1.43 -10.32
C GLU A 26 -10.64 1.91 -10.76
N PRO A 27 -10.20 1.52 -11.97
CA PRO A 27 -8.90 1.90 -12.47
C PRO A 27 -8.83 3.40 -12.77
N ILE A 28 -7.72 4.02 -12.38
CA ILE A 28 -7.41 5.42 -12.69
C ILE A 28 -6.49 5.42 -13.90
N SER A 29 -6.87 6.14 -14.96
CA SER A 29 -6.02 6.33 -16.13
C SER A 29 -4.91 7.34 -15.82
N LEU A 30 -3.66 6.93 -16.02
CA LEU A 30 -2.49 7.78 -15.98
C LEU A 30 -1.95 7.94 -17.40
N LYS A 31 -1.95 9.17 -17.90
CA LYS A 31 -1.50 9.48 -19.26
C LYS A 31 0.03 9.43 -19.36
N ALA A 32 0.53 9.27 -20.57
CA ALA A 32 1.95 9.37 -20.87
C ALA A 32 2.56 10.68 -20.30
N ASN A 33 3.79 10.60 -19.83
CA ASN A 33 4.50 11.71 -19.18
C ASN A 33 3.80 12.30 -17.94
N HIS A 34 3.02 11.47 -17.23
CA HIS A 34 2.45 11.85 -15.94
C HIS A 34 3.12 11.08 -14.81
N MET A 35 3.26 11.77 -13.68
CA MET A 35 3.69 11.18 -12.42
C MET A 35 2.48 10.81 -11.56
N ALA A 36 2.60 9.71 -10.83
CA ALA A 36 1.66 9.31 -9.80
C ALA A 36 2.40 9.03 -8.50
N LEU A 37 2.07 9.76 -7.45
CA LEU A 37 2.53 9.49 -6.09
C LEU A 37 1.52 8.56 -5.41
N LEU A 38 1.99 7.44 -4.90
CA LEU A 38 1.19 6.33 -4.38
C LEU A 38 1.63 5.99 -2.95
N ASN A 39 0.66 5.88 -2.06
CA ASN A 39 0.88 5.25 -0.77
C ASN A 39 0.80 3.72 -0.94
N CYS A 40 1.91 3.03 -0.66
CA CYS A 40 2.02 1.58 -0.75
C CYS A 40 1.65 0.89 0.56
N GLU A 41 1.65 1.59 1.70
CA GLU A 41 1.31 0.99 2.98
C GLU A 41 -0.14 0.51 3.01
N ASN A 42 -0.30 -0.79 3.27
CA ASN A 42 -1.61 -1.44 3.33
C ASN A 42 -2.47 -1.27 2.07
N ASN A 43 -1.84 -0.96 0.91
CA ASN A 43 -2.53 -0.84 -0.36
C ASN A 43 -1.99 -1.84 -1.38
N ILE A 44 -2.90 -2.51 -2.08
CA ILE A 44 -2.58 -3.33 -3.24
C ILE A 44 -2.66 -2.43 -4.48
N ILE A 45 -1.54 -2.33 -5.19
CA ILE A 45 -1.43 -1.48 -6.36
C ILE A 45 -1.19 -2.36 -7.59
N ASP A 46 -2.16 -2.38 -8.49
CA ASP A 46 -2.05 -3.06 -9.78
C ASP A 46 -1.90 -2.01 -10.89
N VAL A 47 -0.94 -2.24 -11.78
CA VAL A 47 -0.66 -1.38 -12.94
C VAL A 47 -0.75 -2.22 -14.22
N SER A 48 -1.28 -1.64 -15.30
CA SER A 48 -1.44 -2.35 -16.57
C SER A 48 -0.12 -2.83 -17.18
N SER A 49 0.92 -2.03 -17.05
CA SER A 49 2.27 -2.37 -17.54
C SER A 49 3.33 -1.62 -16.74
N LEU A 50 4.42 -2.30 -16.39
CA LEU A 50 5.61 -1.69 -15.80
C LEU A 50 6.75 -1.47 -16.81
N ASN A 51 6.66 -2.03 -18.00
CA ASN A 51 7.75 -1.99 -19.00
C ASN A 51 8.08 -0.57 -19.50
N ASN A 52 7.15 0.38 -19.33
CA ASN A 52 7.32 1.79 -19.71
C ASN A 52 7.08 2.72 -18.51
N THR A 53 7.43 2.24 -17.32
CA THR A 53 7.17 2.97 -16.07
C THR A 53 8.46 3.00 -15.25
N LEU A 54 8.88 4.20 -14.90
CA LEU A 54 9.97 4.42 -13.95
C LEU A 54 9.38 4.51 -12.54
N VAL A 55 10.07 3.95 -11.56
CA VAL A 55 9.62 3.94 -10.16
C VAL A 55 10.70 4.56 -9.28
N ALA A 56 10.35 5.59 -8.54
CA ALA A 56 11.18 6.14 -7.48
C ALA A 56 10.62 5.71 -6.12
N HIS A 57 11.47 5.10 -5.29
CA HIS A 57 11.13 4.61 -3.96
C HIS A 57 11.38 5.69 -2.91
N ILE A 58 10.40 5.93 -2.05
CA ILE A 58 10.43 6.97 -1.02
C ILE A 58 10.30 6.31 0.35
N SER A 59 11.36 6.37 1.16
CA SER A 59 11.37 5.83 2.52
C SER A 59 10.68 6.78 3.52
N HIS A 60 10.35 6.25 4.71
CA HIS A 60 9.85 7.06 5.82
C HIS A 60 10.80 8.19 6.21
N ASP A 61 12.11 7.94 6.17
CA ASP A 61 13.10 8.95 6.53
C ASP A 61 13.12 10.09 5.52
N ILE A 62 13.03 9.79 4.23
CA ILE A 62 12.90 10.81 3.18
C ILE A 62 11.63 11.65 3.39
N ILE A 63 10.50 11.02 3.74
CA ILE A 63 9.25 11.75 4.02
C ILE A 63 9.41 12.67 5.24
N LYS A 64 10.01 12.17 6.34
CA LYS A 64 10.28 12.97 7.55
C LYS A 64 11.16 14.17 7.25
N ASP A 65 12.28 13.92 6.55
CA ASP A 65 13.24 14.97 6.22
C ASP A 65 12.65 16.01 5.27
N TYR A 66 11.83 15.55 4.31
CA TYR A 66 11.14 16.47 3.41
C TYR A 66 10.12 17.35 4.14
N LEU A 67 9.33 16.79 5.06
CA LEU A 67 8.40 17.59 5.86
C LEU A 67 9.13 18.58 6.78
N ARG A 68 10.28 18.22 7.35
CA ARG A 68 11.16 19.14 8.10
C ARG A 68 11.69 20.25 7.20
N PHE A 69 12.15 19.90 6.00
CA PHE A 69 12.63 20.86 5.00
C PHE A 69 11.57 21.90 4.62
N LEU A 70 10.30 21.50 4.51
CA LEU A 70 9.21 22.43 4.19
C LEU A 70 8.95 23.45 5.29
N ASN A 71 9.34 23.18 6.53
CA ASN A 71 9.19 24.07 7.70
C ASN A 71 7.79 24.74 7.78
N LYS A 72 6.74 24.01 7.41
CA LYS A 72 5.35 24.49 7.43
C LYS A 72 4.71 24.23 8.79
N ASP A 73 3.84 25.12 9.22
CA ASP A 73 2.94 24.84 10.34
C ASP A 73 1.98 23.72 9.96
N LEU A 74 2.25 22.54 10.50
CA LEU A 74 1.51 21.31 10.20
C LEU A 74 0.17 21.25 10.97
N SER A 75 -0.07 22.16 11.93
CA SER A 75 -1.27 22.13 12.78
C SER A 75 -2.56 22.44 12.01
N GLN A 76 -2.47 23.20 10.94
CA GLN A 76 -3.63 23.63 10.12
C GLN A 76 -3.86 22.72 8.88
N ILE A 77 -3.08 21.66 8.71
CA ILE A 77 -3.21 20.79 7.55
C ILE A 77 -4.38 19.83 7.74
N PRO A 78 -5.31 19.74 6.77
CA PRO A 78 -6.42 18.82 6.84
C PRO A 78 -5.94 17.37 7.02
N VAL A 79 -6.60 16.64 7.91
CA VAL A 79 -6.30 15.23 8.11
C VAL A 79 -6.70 14.43 6.86
N TRP A 80 -5.75 13.65 6.30
CA TRP A 80 -6.05 12.75 5.21
C TRP A 80 -7.09 11.71 5.65
N GLN A 81 -8.15 11.57 4.87
CA GLN A 81 -9.19 10.56 5.14
C GLN A 81 -8.78 9.23 4.49
N ARG A 82 -8.79 8.16 5.27
CA ARG A 82 -8.44 6.80 4.82
C ARG A 82 -9.33 6.28 3.69
N SER A 83 -10.55 6.82 3.55
CA SER A 83 -11.47 6.53 2.45
C SER A 83 -11.04 7.13 1.10
N ALA A 84 -10.18 8.14 1.10
CA ALA A 84 -9.67 8.73 -0.12
C ALA A 84 -8.71 7.76 -0.83
N THR A 85 -8.73 7.78 -2.17
CA THR A 85 -7.79 7.01 -2.96
C THR A 85 -6.38 7.55 -2.69
N PRO A 86 -5.42 6.72 -2.23
CA PRO A 86 -4.10 7.19 -1.79
C PRO A 86 -3.17 7.44 -2.99
N ILE A 87 -3.64 8.24 -3.95
CA ILE A 87 -2.93 8.57 -5.18
C ILE A 87 -3.05 10.06 -5.48
N LEU A 88 -1.94 10.67 -5.90
CA LEU A 88 -1.90 12.01 -6.48
C LEU A 88 -1.22 11.93 -7.84
N THR A 89 -1.83 12.54 -8.86
CA THR A 89 -1.31 12.52 -10.23
C THR A 89 -1.08 13.93 -10.74
N LEU A 90 -0.02 14.12 -11.52
CA LEU A 90 0.28 15.39 -12.20
C LEU A 90 1.20 15.18 -13.42
N PRO A 91 1.22 16.12 -14.39
CA PRO A 91 2.16 16.08 -15.51
C PRO A 91 3.61 16.16 -15.04
N CYS A 92 4.48 15.37 -15.65
CA CYS A 92 5.93 15.45 -15.41
C CYS A 92 6.56 16.50 -16.36
N LEU A 93 7.10 17.57 -15.81
CA LEU A 93 7.78 18.61 -16.58
C LEU A 93 9.29 18.33 -16.76
N THR A 94 9.84 17.44 -15.95
CA THR A 94 11.29 17.16 -15.91
C THR A 94 11.54 15.63 -15.85
N PRO A 95 11.24 14.89 -16.94
CA PRO A 95 11.36 13.42 -16.94
C PRO A 95 12.80 12.95 -16.73
N ASP A 96 13.81 13.71 -17.19
CA ASP A 96 15.21 13.32 -17.02
C ASP A 96 15.65 13.38 -15.55
N VAL A 97 15.22 14.42 -14.80
CA VAL A 97 15.46 14.50 -13.35
C VAL A 97 14.79 13.35 -12.63
N PHE A 98 13.57 13.01 -13.03
CA PHE A 98 12.86 11.86 -12.46
C PHE A 98 13.61 10.55 -12.72
N ARG A 99 14.11 10.35 -13.93
CA ARG A 99 14.87 9.14 -14.31
C ARG A 99 16.10 8.95 -13.42
N VAL A 100 16.87 10.01 -13.21
CA VAL A 100 18.05 9.98 -12.33
C VAL A 100 17.61 9.70 -10.88
N ALA A 101 16.56 10.34 -10.37
CA ALA A 101 16.03 10.11 -9.03
C ALA A 101 15.59 8.66 -8.82
N ALA A 102 14.88 8.09 -9.80
CA ALA A 102 14.42 6.71 -9.76
C ALA A 102 15.61 5.72 -9.69
N GLN A 103 16.64 5.91 -10.53
CA GLN A 103 17.84 5.08 -10.50
C GLN A 103 18.55 5.13 -9.14
N HIS A 104 18.76 6.34 -8.59
CA HIS A 104 19.39 6.50 -7.28
C HIS A 104 18.55 5.92 -6.13
N SER A 105 17.22 5.97 -6.22
CA SER A 105 16.35 5.42 -5.18
C SER A 105 16.38 3.89 -5.08
N MET A 106 16.82 3.22 -6.13
CA MET A 106 16.92 1.75 -6.19
C MET A 106 18.29 1.21 -5.79
N MET A 107 19.30 2.06 -5.78
CA MET A 107 20.67 1.66 -5.43
C MET A 107 20.94 1.91 -3.95
N PRO A 108 21.57 0.96 -3.24
CA PRO A 108 22.04 1.24 -1.89
C PRO A 108 23.13 2.31 -1.97
N ALA A 109 22.98 3.37 -1.16
CA ALA A 109 24.00 4.41 -1.06
C ALA A 109 25.14 3.93 -0.16
N GLU A 110 26.35 3.85 -0.68
CA GLU A 110 27.54 3.39 0.02
C GLU A 110 28.21 4.54 0.82
N THR A 111 28.05 5.76 0.32
CA THR A 111 28.65 6.95 0.95
C THR A 111 27.58 7.95 1.41
N GLU A 112 27.94 8.79 2.38
CA GLU A 112 27.04 9.85 2.87
C GLU A 112 26.75 10.89 1.76
N SER A 113 27.72 11.16 0.89
CA SER A 113 27.54 12.04 -0.26
C SER A 113 26.51 11.49 -1.26
N GLU A 114 26.42 10.18 -1.45
CA GLU A 114 25.41 9.55 -2.30
C GLU A 114 24.02 9.63 -1.66
N LYS A 115 23.92 9.45 -0.35
CA LYS A 115 22.64 9.61 0.38
C LYS A 115 22.12 11.03 0.23
N GLU A 116 22.99 12.04 0.41
CA GLU A 116 22.60 13.43 0.25
C GLU A 116 22.18 13.75 -1.18
N ARG A 117 22.87 13.22 -2.18
CA ARG A 117 22.51 13.38 -3.59
C ARG A 117 21.15 12.75 -3.88
N THR A 118 20.93 11.53 -3.44
CA THR A 118 19.65 10.84 -3.57
C THR A 118 18.53 11.59 -2.90
N ARG A 119 18.78 12.10 -1.67
CA ARG A 119 17.82 12.94 -0.93
C ARG A 119 17.43 14.19 -1.71
N ALA A 120 18.40 14.92 -2.24
CA ALA A 120 18.16 16.14 -3.02
C ALA A 120 17.32 15.87 -4.29
N LEU A 121 17.61 14.78 -5.00
CA LEU A 121 16.86 14.34 -6.18
C LEU A 121 15.41 14.00 -5.82
N LEU A 122 15.20 13.20 -4.75
CA LEU A 122 13.87 12.81 -4.30
C LEU A 122 13.08 14.02 -3.77
N PHE A 123 13.72 14.98 -3.11
CA PHE A 123 13.08 16.24 -2.71
C PHE A 123 12.60 17.04 -3.92
N THR A 124 13.40 17.08 -4.99
CA THR A 124 13.00 17.72 -6.24
C THR A 124 11.76 17.07 -6.85
N VAL A 125 11.70 15.73 -6.86
CA VAL A 125 10.51 14.98 -7.32
C VAL A 125 9.29 15.27 -6.44
N LEU A 126 9.43 15.22 -5.11
CA LEU A 126 8.35 15.48 -4.17
C LEU A 126 7.83 16.92 -4.25
N SER A 127 8.73 17.90 -4.50
CA SER A 127 8.36 19.30 -4.62
C SER A 127 7.39 19.58 -5.77
N ARG A 128 7.35 18.73 -6.77
CA ARG A 128 6.36 18.81 -7.86
C ARG A 128 4.92 18.66 -7.40
N PHE A 129 4.69 18.00 -6.27
CA PHE A 129 3.37 17.77 -5.71
C PHE A 129 2.89 18.86 -4.74
N LEU A 130 3.72 19.89 -4.47
CA LEU A 130 3.41 20.95 -3.49
C LEU A 130 2.16 21.76 -3.82
N ASP A 131 1.82 21.91 -5.09
CA ASP A 131 0.61 22.61 -5.54
C ASP A 131 -0.67 21.86 -5.17
N SER A 132 -0.56 20.57 -4.89
CA SER A 132 -1.69 19.77 -4.44
C SER A 132 -1.96 20.01 -2.95
N LYS A 133 -3.13 20.56 -2.62
CA LYS A 133 -3.58 20.77 -1.23
C LYS A 133 -3.60 19.47 -0.41
N LYS A 134 -3.65 18.32 -1.08
CA LYS A 134 -3.70 16.99 -0.45
C LYS A 134 -2.32 16.39 -0.19
N PHE A 135 -1.26 16.92 -0.81
CA PHE A 135 0.06 16.31 -0.77
C PHE A 135 0.65 16.21 0.65
N VAL A 136 0.70 17.33 1.37
CA VAL A 136 1.27 17.32 2.73
C VAL A 136 0.43 16.47 3.68
N SER A 137 -0.91 16.51 3.54
CA SER A 137 -1.80 15.61 4.31
C SER A 137 -1.50 14.14 4.06
N LEU A 138 -1.21 13.76 2.80
CA LEU A 138 -0.85 12.40 2.44
C LEU A 138 0.52 12.00 3.02
N MET A 139 1.52 12.90 2.93
CA MET A 139 2.84 12.68 3.53
C MET A 139 2.75 12.48 5.05
N MET A 140 2.00 13.34 5.73
CA MET A 140 1.77 13.21 7.17
C MET A 140 1.02 11.92 7.52
N TYR A 141 0.07 11.50 6.69
CA TYR A 141 -0.65 10.24 6.88
C TYR A 141 0.30 9.04 6.83
N MET A 142 1.25 9.02 5.89
CA MET A 142 2.25 7.97 5.76
C MET A 142 3.22 7.91 6.94
N LEU A 143 3.42 9.01 7.67
CA LEU A 143 4.26 9.04 8.87
C LEU A 143 3.50 8.73 10.17
N ARG A 144 2.21 8.64 10.13
CA ARG A 144 1.43 8.27 11.31
C ARG A 144 1.65 6.79 11.60
N ASN A 145 2.23 6.50 12.74
CA ASN A 145 2.20 5.15 13.32
C ASN A 145 0.76 4.86 13.72
N CYS A 146 -0.06 4.45 12.75
CA CYS A 146 -1.42 4.03 13.03
C CYS A 146 -1.39 2.73 13.81
N VAL A 147 -2.18 2.63 14.86
CA VAL A 147 -2.31 1.40 15.64
C VAL A 147 -2.79 0.26 14.75
N SER A 148 -3.65 0.56 13.76
CA SER A 148 -4.07 -0.42 12.76
C SER A 148 -2.91 -1.02 11.98
N ASP A 149 -1.87 -0.25 11.64
CA ASP A 149 -0.72 -0.75 10.89
C ASP A 149 0.10 -1.72 11.75
N SER A 150 0.28 -1.41 13.03
CA SER A 150 0.88 -2.34 13.98
C SER A 150 0.05 -3.63 14.13
N VAL A 151 -1.28 -3.54 14.11
CA VAL A 151 -2.16 -4.71 14.13
C VAL A 151 -2.02 -5.54 12.86
N TYR A 152 -1.95 -4.91 11.67
CA TYR A 152 -1.67 -5.61 10.42
C TYR A 152 -0.37 -6.39 10.49
N GLN A 153 0.72 -5.75 10.89
CA GLN A 153 2.05 -6.39 11.02
C GLN A 153 2.02 -7.59 11.98
N ILE A 154 1.38 -7.46 13.14
CA ILE A 154 1.27 -8.55 14.11
C ILE A 154 0.56 -9.76 13.49
N ILE A 155 -0.54 -9.55 12.78
CA ILE A 155 -1.34 -10.63 12.19
C ILE A 155 -0.62 -11.24 10.98
N GLU A 156 -0.03 -10.43 10.12
CA GLU A 156 0.67 -10.90 8.91
C GLU A 156 1.93 -11.69 9.23
N ASN A 157 2.64 -11.38 10.33
CA ASN A 157 3.80 -12.15 10.78
C ASN A 157 3.48 -13.59 11.15
N ASP A 158 2.25 -13.88 11.56
CA ASP A 158 1.79 -15.25 11.86
C ASP A 158 0.29 -15.39 11.56
N ILE A 159 -0.03 -15.47 10.29
CA ILE A 159 -1.42 -15.50 9.80
C ILE A 159 -2.19 -16.75 10.24
N HIS A 160 -1.47 -17.86 10.56
CA HIS A 160 -2.05 -19.14 10.94
C HIS A 160 -2.52 -19.17 12.40
N LYS A 161 -2.00 -18.23 13.21
CA LYS A 161 -2.34 -18.16 14.62
C LYS A 161 -3.78 -17.72 14.82
N ASP A 162 -4.45 -18.32 15.80
CA ASP A 162 -5.82 -17.95 16.17
C ASP A 162 -5.82 -16.61 16.96
N TRP A 163 -5.54 -15.53 16.25
CA TRP A 163 -5.50 -14.21 16.81
C TRP A 163 -6.86 -13.76 17.32
N ASN A 164 -6.88 -13.19 18.50
CA ASN A 164 -8.02 -12.46 19.05
C ASN A 164 -7.62 -11.04 19.48
N LEU A 165 -8.61 -10.19 19.71
CA LEU A 165 -8.40 -8.79 20.08
C LEU A 165 -7.52 -8.63 21.32
N SER A 166 -7.69 -9.51 22.32
CA SER A 166 -6.93 -9.42 23.57
C SER A 166 -5.46 -9.76 23.38
N MET A 167 -5.15 -10.76 22.55
CA MET A 167 -3.77 -11.13 22.22
C MET A 167 -3.05 -10.00 21.49
N VAL A 168 -3.70 -9.41 20.47
CA VAL A 168 -3.11 -8.30 19.71
C VAL A 168 -2.95 -7.05 20.60
N ALA A 169 -3.92 -6.76 21.46
CA ALA A 169 -3.81 -5.69 22.42
C ALA A 169 -2.62 -5.88 23.37
N SER A 170 -2.41 -7.10 23.87
CA SER A 170 -1.26 -7.44 24.71
C SER A 170 0.07 -7.24 23.99
N CYS A 171 0.18 -7.63 22.71
CA CYS A 171 1.40 -7.39 21.90
C CYS A 171 1.71 -5.89 21.76
N LEU A 172 0.68 -5.03 21.77
CA LEU A 172 0.82 -3.58 21.68
C LEU A 172 0.90 -2.87 23.04
N CYS A 173 0.95 -3.62 24.14
CA CYS A 173 0.89 -3.09 25.50
C CYS A 173 -0.35 -2.19 25.74
N LEU A 174 -1.48 -2.54 25.11
CA LEU A 174 -2.76 -1.83 25.21
C LEU A 174 -3.82 -2.71 25.89
N SER A 175 -4.82 -2.08 26.52
CA SER A 175 -6.03 -2.81 26.87
C SER A 175 -6.89 -3.06 25.62
N PRO A 176 -7.68 -4.17 25.56
CA PRO A 176 -8.57 -4.44 24.43
C PRO A 176 -9.55 -3.29 24.14
N SER A 177 -10.05 -2.63 25.17
CA SER A 177 -10.94 -1.47 25.05
C SER A 177 -10.24 -0.27 24.42
N LEU A 178 -8.98 0.01 24.80
CA LEU A 178 -8.20 1.10 24.23
C LEU A 178 -7.83 0.80 22.78
N LEU A 179 -7.43 -0.44 22.46
CA LEU A 179 -7.18 -0.86 21.09
C LEU A 179 -8.42 -0.67 20.22
N LYS A 180 -9.59 -1.12 20.69
CA LYS A 180 -10.87 -0.95 20.00
C LYS A 180 -11.19 0.53 19.74
N LYS A 181 -10.98 1.41 20.74
CA LYS A 181 -11.19 2.86 20.62
C LYS A 181 -10.24 3.48 19.59
N LYS A 182 -8.95 3.11 19.61
CA LYS A 182 -7.94 3.60 18.65
C LYS A 182 -8.26 3.16 17.24
N LEU A 183 -8.57 1.88 17.01
CA LEU A 183 -8.96 1.37 15.70
C LEU A 183 -10.22 2.07 15.17
N LYS A 184 -11.21 2.32 16.04
CA LYS A 184 -12.41 3.07 15.65
C LYS A 184 -12.08 4.52 15.26
N SER A 185 -11.15 5.19 15.92
CA SER A 185 -10.70 6.55 15.54
C SER A 185 -9.93 6.57 14.22
N GLU A 186 -9.41 5.41 13.80
CA GLU A 186 -8.76 5.19 12.49
C GLU A 186 -9.74 4.66 11.43
N ASN A 187 -11.07 4.71 11.71
CA ASN A 187 -12.14 4.22 10.83
C ASN A 187 -12.00 2.75 10.45
N THR A 188 -11.50 1.92 11.37
CA THR A 188 -11.34 0.47 11.18
C THR A 188 -11.70 -0.29 12.44
N SER A 189 -11.69 -1.63 12.35
CA SER A 189 -11.88 -2.54 13.47
C SER A 189 -10.94 -3.72 13.37
N TYR A 190 -10.71 -4.39 14.50
CA TYR A 190 -9.94 -5.63 14.54
C TYR A 190 -10.49 -6.70 13.57
N SER A 191 -11.82 -6.87 13.52
CA SER A 191 -12.46 -7.83 12.63
C SER A 191 -12.21 -7.51 11.15
N GLN A 192 -12.24 -6.24 10.78
CA GLN A 192 -11.91 -5.82 9.41
C GLN A 192 -10.46 -6.09 9.07
N ILE A 193 -9.53 -5.81 9.99
CA ILE A 193 -8.10 -6.02 9.77
C ILE A 193 -7.80 -7.51 9.59
N ILE A 194 -8.24 -8.38 10.51
CA ILE A 194 -7.95 -9.81 10.43
C ILE A 194 -8.59 -10.43 9.18
N THR A 195 -9.80 -10.02 8.82
CA THR A 195 -10.44 -10.47 7.57
C THR A 195 -9.60 -10.04 6.36
N THR A 196 -9.13 -8.80 6.32
CA THR A 196 -8.29 -8.30 5.23
C THR A 196 -7.00 -9.10 5.11
N CYS A 197 -6.28 -9.35 6.21
CA CYS A 197 -5.05 -10.15 6.20
C CYS A 197 -5.33 -11.57 5.67
N ARG A 198 -6.35 -12.23 6.20
CA ARG A 198 -6.73 -13.60 5.80
C ARG A 198 -7.13 -13.68 4.33
N MET A 199 -7.87 -12.69 3.81
CA MET A 199 -8.29 -12.65 2.41
C MET A 199 -7.12 -12.36 1.46
N ARG A 200 -6.19 -11.51 1.84
CA ARG A 200 -4.95 -11.28 1.07
C ARG A 200 -4.11 -12.55 0.99
N TYR A 201 -3.91 -13.20 2.13
CA TYR A 201 -3.19 -14.47 2.20
C TYR A 201 -3.88 -15.54 1.35
N ALA A 202 -5.23 -15.66 1.43
CA ALA A 202 -6.01 -16.60 0.64
C ALA A 202 -5.77 -16.44 -0.86
N VAL A 203 -5.75 -15.22 -1.38
CA VAL A 203 -5.47 -14.96 -2.81
C VAL A 203 -4.07 -15.46 -3.19
N ASN A 204 -3.06 -15.21 -2.37
CA ASN A 204 -1.71 -15.68 -2.65
C ASN A 204 -1.67 -17.22 -2.70
N GLU A 205 -2.30 -17.89 -1.73
CA GLU A 205 -2.38 -19.36 -1.68
C GLU A 205 -3.18 -19.97 -2.85
N LEU A 206 -4.28 -19.33 -3.24
CA LEU A 206 -5.12 -19.77 -4.37
C LEU A 206 -4.41 -19.63 -5.72
N MET A 207 -3.49 -18.70 -5.84
CA MET A 207 -2.71 -18.49 -7.07
C MET A 207 -1.48 -19.40 -7.16
N MET A 208 -1.07 -20.02 -6.03
CA MET A 208 -0.06 -21.07 -6.02
C MET A 208 -0.69 -22.39 -6.42
N ASP A 209 0.02 -23.19 -7.24
CA ASP A 209 -0.45 -24.51 -7.64
C ASP A 209 -0.38 -25.52 -6.46
N GLY A 210 -1.36 -26.39 -6.39
CA GLY A 210 -1.35 -27.56 -5.51
C GLY A 210 -2.27 -27.55 -4.29
N LYS A 211 -2.90 -26.41 -3.94
CA LYS A 211 -3.86 -26.37 -2.82
C LYS A 211 -5.30 -26.25 -3.32
N ASN A 212 -6.18 -27.05 -2.74
CA ASN A 212 -7.61 -26.92 -2.96
C ASN A 212 -8.23 -25.86 -2.02
N ILE A 213 -9.46 -25.43 -2.32
CA ILE A 213 -10.14 -24.36 -1.56
C ILE A 213 -10.28 -24.69 -0.07
N SER A 214 -10.48 -25.97 0.27
CA SER A 214 -10.59 -26.40 1.67
C SER A 214 -9.25 -26.24 2.41
N GLN A 215 -8.15 -26.61 1.78
CA GLN A 215 -6.81 -26.44 2.34
C GLN A 215 -6.45 -24.94 2.51
N VAL A 216 -6.79 -24.12 1.52
CA VAL A 216 -6.59 -22.66 1.61
C VAL A 216 -7.44 -22.07 2.74
N SER A 217 -8.71 -22.50 2.87
CA SER A 217 -9.58 -22.09 3.97
C SER A 217 -8.94 -22.35 5.34
N GLN A 218 -8.41 -23.56 5.55
CA GLN A 218 -7.74 -23.95 6.79
C GLN A 218 -6.45 -23.15 7.00
N SER A 219 -5.62 -22.99 5.95
CA SER A 219 -4.40 -22.17 6.02
C SER A 219 -4.68 -20.71 6.38
N CYS A 220 -5.87 -20.20 6.05
CA CYS A 220 -6.30 -18.85 6.42
C CYS A 220 -6.92 -18.76 7.82
N GLY A 221 -6.96 -19.86 8.58
CA GLY A 221 -7.53 -19.91 9.92
C GLY A 221 -9.07 -19.93 9.95
N TYR A 222 -9.72 -20.50 8.93
CA TYR A 222 -11.17 -20.72 8.91
C TYR A 222 -11.49 -22.19 9.20
N ASN A 223 -12.35 -22.43 10.19
CA ASN A 223 -12.80 -23.78 10.56
C ASN A 223 -13.89 -24.31 9.61
N SER A 224 -14.50 -23.46 8.81
CA SER A 224 -15.55 -23.81 7.85
C SER A 224 -15.24 -23.28 6.46
N THR A 225 -15.09 -24.18 5.49
CA THR A 225 -14.86 -23.82 4.09
C THR A 225 -16.05 -23.06 3.50
N SER A 226 -17.28 -23.39 3.88
CA SER A 226 -18.48 -22.69 3.40
C SER A 226 -18.50 -21.24 3.90
N TYR A 227 -18.15 -21.03 5.17
CA TYR A 227 -18.05 -19.67 5.72
C TYR A 227 -16.91 -18.87 5.06
N PHE A 228 -15.75 -19.50 4.84
CA PHE A 228 -14.67 -18.89 4.08
C PHE A 228 -15.10 -18.42 2.68
N ILE A 229 -15.81 -19.29 1.92
CA ILE A 229 -16.30 -18.96 0.58
C ILE A 229 -17.25 -17.76 0.63
N SER A 230 -18.13 -17.67 1.62
CA SER A 230 -19.04 -16.53 1.81
C SER A 230 -18.24 -15.23 2.08
N VAL A 231 -17.31 -15.26 3.05
CA VAL A 231 -16.47 -14.10 3.38
C VAL A 231 -15.62 -13.66 2.18
N PHE A 232 -15.07 -14.61 1.44
CA PHE A 232 -14.29 -14.32 0.24
C PHE A 232 -15.15 -13.65 -0.85
N LYS A 233 -16.37 -14.16 -1.06
CA LYS A 233 -17.32 -13.57 -2.01
C LYS A 233 -17.73 -12.17 -1.60
N ASP A 234 -18.00 -11.94 -0.32
CA ASP A 234 -18.34 -10.61 0.21
C ASP A 234 -17.18 -9.61 0.05
N PHE A 235 -15.94 -10.09 0.18
CA PHE A 235 -14.74 -9.27 0.13
C PHE A 235 -14.29 -8.93 -1.30
N TYR A 236 -14.35 -9.92 -2.23
CA TYR A 236 -13.88 -9.78 -3.62
C TYR A 236 -14.99 -9.71 -4.66
N GLY A 237 -16.26 -9.81 -4.26
CA GLY A 237 -17.40 -9.79 -5.16
C GLY A 237 -17.62 -11.09 -5.93
N MET A 238 -16.76 -12.10 -5.77
CA MET A 238 -16.84 -13.38 -6.48
C MET A 238 -16.27 -14.53 -5.63
N THR A 239 -16.65 -15.76 -5.98
CA THR A 239 -16.16 -16.95 -5.26
C THR A 239 -14.67 -17.21 -5.52
N PRO A 240 -13.96 -17.92 -4.61
CA PRO A 240 -12.54 -18.25 -4.79
C PRO A 240 -12.26 -18.97 -6.12
N LEU A 241 -13.13 -19.91 -6.53
CA LEU A 241 -12.98 -20.64 -7.78
C LEU A 241 -13.06 -19.72 -8.99
N HIS A 242 -14.03 -18.82 -8.99
CA HIS A 242 -14.21 -17.84 -10.08
C HIS A 242 -13.04 -16.84 -10.13
N TYR A 243 -12.54 -16.45 -8.98
CA TYR A 243 -11.36 -15.57 -8.86
C TYR A 243 -10.13 -16.20 -9.53
N VAL A 244 -9.85 -17.48 -9.23
CA VAL A 244 -8.72 -18.23 -9.81
C VAL A 244 -8.87 -18.36 -11.33
N SER A 245 -10.05 -18.77 -11.83
CA SER A 245 -10.27 -18.92 -13.29
C SER A 245 -10.02 -17.63 -14.05
N GLN A 246 -10.59 -16.51 -13.58
CA GLN A 246 -10.38 -15.22 -14.23
C GLN A 246 -8.92 -14.74 -14.26
N HIS A 247 -8.13 -15.08 -13.23
CA HIS A 247 -6.76 -14.58 -13.13
C HIS A 247 -5.74 -15.50 -13.81
N ARG A 248 -6.03 -16.81 -13.94
CA ARG A 248 -5.20 -17.74 -14.73
C ARG A 248 -5.33 -17.51 -16.24
N GLU A 249 -6.53 -17.24 -16.74
CA GLU A 249 -6.75 -16.92 -18.16
C GLU A 249 -6.01 -15.65 -18.61
N ARG A 250 -5.79 -14.68 -17.69
CA ARG A 250 -5.04 -13.45 -17.97
C ARG A 250 -3.53 -13.59 -17.94
N THR A 251 -3.00 -14.70 -17.43
CA THR A 251 -1.55 -14.94 -17.36
C THR A 251 -1.04 -15.72 -18.57
N VAL A 252 -1.93 -16.34 -19.36
CA VAL A 252 -1.62 -17.18 -20.53
C VAL A 252 -1.84 -16.43 -21.86
N ALA A 253 -2.42 -15.24 -21.84
CA ALA A 253 -2.63 -14.37 -23.00
C ALA A 253 -1.61 -13.22 -23.02
#